data_c95878c0a8d75d136ddaaddb4dd9a34e
#
_entry.id   c95878c0a8d75d136ddaaddb4dd9a34e
#
_cell.length_a   1.000
_cell.length_b   1.000
_cell.length_c   1.000
_cell.angle_alpha   90.00
_cell.angle_beta   90.00
_cell.angle_gamma   90.00
#
_symmetry.space_group_name_H-M   'P 1'
#
loop_
_entity.id
_entity.type
_entity.pdbx_description
1 polymer ?
#
loop_
_entity_poly.entity_id
_entity_poly.type
_entity_poly.pdbx_seq_one_letter_code
_entity_poly.pdbx_strand_id
1 'polypeptide(L)'
;MELLVSWYQSIKLSWQKLTKIIQPLVFAAIVGFACNWLGVPVGWLLGPLLVGIVYACLQEKREPLPSSFIKVSKAIIGLYSASRFSPDTLILATTYAIPVILCILVTGALSIFNGYLLWKWAGVNRLTSFLGSIPGSAATLAMMSEEFGAEPITVTVLQYIRMVIVVITIPTTVTILFPNEALETIMTVQPAVNDSIVSIFFNLPVLAGCCILGIILGDLLKLPTTGFLGAFLLGLLLFWSFPGLFFVPHWLWVIALILVGLSIGWRFNFQAVRKLWKPILLEIILVILLMLSCFVIGYEFHLITQIDLVTAILGFTPGGIEAMIATANQLGGDTGMVLAIQITRQMLILLSLYLLQLTQNISKKKAEI
;
A
#
# COMPACT_ATOMS: atom_id res chain seq x y z
N MET A 1 -20.95 -42.44 -13.68
CA MET A 1 -21.98 -41.41 -13.33
C MET A 1 -21.53 -40.54 -12.17
N GLU A 2 -20.94 -41.10 -11.11
CA GLU A 2 -20.44 -40.31 -9.94
C GLU A 2 -19.31 -39.32 -10.27
N LEU A 3 -18.39 -39.66 -11.16
CA LEU A 3 -17.31 -38.78 -11.60
C LEU A 3 -17.83 -37.55 -12.37
N LEU A 4 -18.86 -37.69 -13.18
CA LEU A 4 -19.50 -36.57 -13.90
C LEU A 4 -20.27 -35.64 -12.95
N VAL A 5 -20.90 -36.22 -11.92
CA VAL A 5 -21.62 -35.45 -10.89
C VAL A 5 -20.65 -34.67 -10.02
N SER A 6 -19.51 -35.28 -9.63
CA SER A 6 -18.48 -34.61 -8.84
C SER A 6 -17.80 -33.49 -9.65
N TRP A 7 -17.57 -33.68 -10.96
CA TRP A 7 -17.02 -32.69 -11.88
C TRP A 7 -17.99 -31.51 -12.08
N TYR A 8 -19.27 -31.80 -12.28
CA TYR A 8 -20.32 -30.77 -12.39
C TYR A 8 -20.48 -29.97 -11.08
N GLN A 9 -20.45 -30.61 -9.94
CA GLN A 9 -20.49 -29.95 -8.63
C GLN A 9 -19.23 -29.09 -8.42
N SER A 10 -18.07 -29.54 -8.80
CA SER A 10 -16.80 -28.80 -8.72
C SER A 10 -16.83 -27.56 -9.61
N ILE A 11 -17.34 -27.68 -10.85
CA ILE A 11 -17.53 -26.57 -11.77
C ILE A 11 -18.55 -25.57 -11.21
N LYS A 12 -19.70 -26.03 -10.73
CA LYS A 12 -20.75 -25.19 -10.15
C LYS A 12 -20.27 -24.42 -8.92
N LEU A 13 -19.48 -25.07 -8.06
CA LEU A 13 -18.83 -24.44 -6.90
C LEU A 13 -17.80 -23.38 -7.32
N SER A 14 -17.03 -23.67 -8.38
CA SER A 14 -16.06 -22.75 -8.97
C SER A 14 -16.77 -21.53 -9.58
N TRP A 15 -17.86 -21.71 -10.31
CA TRP A 15 -18.67 -20.63 -10.86
C TRP A 15 -19.33 -19.76 -9.79
N GLN A 16 -19.84 -20.36 -8.72
CA GLN A 16 -20.42 -19.61 -7.59
C GLN A 16 -19.36 -18.79 -6.82
N LYS A 17 -18.14 -19.28 -6.71
CA LYS A 17 -17.01 -18.51 -6.15
C LYS A 17 -16.61 -17.38 -7.09
N LEU A 18 -16.61 -17.64 -8.40
CA LEU A 18 -16.23 -16.64 -9.40
C LEU A 18 -17.25 -15.50 -9.46
N THR A 19 -18.56 -15.80 -9.44
CA THR A 19 -19.62 -14.78 -9.44
C THR A 19 -19.61 -13.91 -8.20
N LYS A 20 -19.28 -14.46 -7.04
CA LYS A 20 -19.12 -13.69 -5.78
C LYS A 20 -17.98 -12.68 -5.82
N ILE A 21 -16.97 -12.90 -6.68
CA ILE A 21 -15.84 -11.99 -6.84
C ILE A 21 -16.08 -11.01 -7.99
N ILE A 22 -16.68 -11.46 -9.08
CA ILE A 22 -16.95 -10.63 -10.28
C ILE A 22 -17.94 -9.51 -9.93
N GLN A 23 -18.99 -9.81 -9.19
CA GLN A 23 -20.00 -8.81 -8.83
C GLN A 23 -19.41 -7.58 -8.13
N PRO A 24 -18.67 -7.72 -7.00
CA PRO A 24 -18.06 -6.56 -6.34
C PRO A 24 -16.98 -5.89 -7.20
N LEU A 25 -16.31 -6.63 -8.08
CA LEU A 25 -15.31 -6.09 -8.99
C LEU A 25 -15.94 -5.19 -10.06
N VAL A 26 -17.08 -5.58 -10.62
CA VAL A 26 -17.84 -4.74 -11.55
C VAL A 26 -18.37 -3.48 -10.87
N PHE A 27 -18.94 -3.61 -9.67
CA PHE A 27 -19.37 -2.44 -8.89
C PHE A 27 -18.17 -1.53 -8.54
N ALA A 28 -17.03 -2.10 -8.17
CA ALA A 28 -15.82 -1.36 -7.90
C ALA A 28 -15.32 -0.57 -9.13
N ALA A 29 -15.38 -1.18 -10.32
CA ALA A 29 -15.03 -0.51 -11.56
C ALA A 29 -15.99 0.65 -11.90
N ILE A 30 -17.31 0.42 -11.73
CA ILE A 30 -18.34 1.46 -11.97
C ILE A 30 -18.16 2.63 -11.01
N VAL A 31 -18.03 2.36 -9.71
CA VAL A 31 -17.87 3.43 -8.71
C VAL A 31 -16.51 4.12 -8.85
N GLY A 32 -15.44 3.37 -9.19
CA GLY A 32 -14.13 3.94 -9.50
C GLY A 32 -14.19 4.89 -10.69
N PHE A 33 -14.89 4.50 -11.77
CA PHE A 33 -15.14 5.36 -12.92
C PHE A 33 -15.94 6.61 -12.54
N ALA A 34 -17.02 6.45 -11.77
CA ALA A 34 -17.84 7.58 -11.32
C ALA A 34 -17.04 8.55 -10.44
N CYS A 35 -16.24 8.06 -9.49
CA CYS A 35 -15.37 8.89 -8.67
C CYS A 35 -14.34 9.64 -9.52
N ASN A 36 -13.72 8.97 -10.49
CA ASN A 36 -12.76 9.60 -11.40
C ASN A 36 -13.43 10.66 -12.28
N TRP A 37 -14.64 10.39 -12.78
CA TRP A 37 -15.41 11.35 -13.58
C TRP A 37 -15.86 12.59 -12.78
N LEU A 38 -16.15 12.40 -11.48
CA LEU A 38 -16.46 13.50 -10.55
C LEU A 38 -15.22 14.29 -10.11
N GLY A 39 -14.03 13.97 -10.61
CA GLY A 39 -12.79 14.65 -10.24
C GLY A 39 -12.28 14.29 -8.83
N VAL A 40 -12.74 13.18 -8.25
CA VAL A 40 -12.24 12.73 -6.95
C VAL A 40 -10.77 12.28 -7.12
N PRO A 41 -9.83 12.83 -6.34
CA PRO A 41 -8.43 12.43 -6.41
C PRO A 41 -8.28 10.92 -6.19
N VAL A 42 -7.48 10.28 -7.03
CA VAL A 42 -7.26 8.81 -7.00
C VAL A 42 -8.59 8.03 -7.03
N GLY A 43 -9.57 8.50 -7.81
CA GLY A 43 -10.93 7.92 -7.88
C GLY A 43 -10.94 6.42 -8.20
N TRP A 44 -10.00 5.95 -9.03
CA TRP A 44 -9.82 4.53 -9.35
C TRP A 44 -9.34 3.67 -8.18
N LEU A 45 -8.88 4.26 -7.08
CA LEU A 45 -8.53 3.58 -5.83
C LEU A 45 -9.64 3.77 -4.78
N LEU A 46 -10.11 5.02 -4.60
CA LEU A 46 -11.08 5.38 -3.55
C LEU A 46 -12.46 4.78 -3.80
N GLY A 47 -12.96 4.81 -5.05
CA GLY A 47 -14.23 4.19 -5.41
C GLY A 47 -14.29 2.71 -5.06
N PRO A 48 -13.35 1.88 -5.55
CA PRO A 48 -13.24 0.48 -5.18
C PRO A 48 -13.06 0.22 -3.68
N LEU A 49 -12.31 1.07 -2.98
CA LEU A 49 -12.15 0.99 -1.53
C LEU A 49 -13.50 1.15 -0.82
N LEU A 50 -14.31 2.14 -1.19
CA LEU A 50 -15.64 2.34 -0.63
C LEU A 50 -16.57 1.15 -0.90
N VAL A 51 -16.56 0.64 -2.14
CA VAL A 51 -17.33 -0.58 -2.49
C VAL A 51 -16.90 -1.75 -1.64
N GLY A 52 -15.58 -1.93 -1.44
CA GLY A 52 -15.05 -2.99 -0.58
C GLY A 52 -15.54 -2.88 0.87
N ILE A 53 -15.55 -1.68 1.44
CA ILE A 53 -16.05 -1.42 2.81
C ILE A 53 -17.53 -1.74 2.90
N VAL A 54 -18.36 -1.24 1.96
CA VAL A 54 -19.80 -1.48 1.95
C VAL A 54 -20.09 -2.97 1.83
N TYR A 55 -19.41 -3.65 0.90
CA TYR A 55 -19.57 -5.10 0.71
C TYR A 55 -19.13 -5.89 1.95
N ALA A 56 -18.07 -5.45 2.60
CA ALA A 56 -17.59 -6.03 3.86
C ALA A 56 -18.57 -5.84 5.01
N CYS A 57 -19.35 -4.76 5.02
CA CYS A 57 -20.39 -4.51 6.03
C CYS A 57 -21.67 -5.34 5.77
N LEU A 58 -22.00 -5.63 4.50
CA LEU A 58 -23.22 -6.35 4.12
C LEU A 58 -23.09 -7.87 4.25
N GLN A 59 -21.88 -8.43 4.20
CA GLN A 59 -21.67 -9.87 4.29
C GLN A 59 -21.36 -10.33 5.72
N GLU A 60 -22.20 -11.17 6.29
CA GLU A 60 -21.97 -11.80 7.61
C GLU A 60 -20.87 -12.87 7.58
N LYS A 61 -20.79 -13.65 6.49
CA LYS A 61 -19.75 -14.69 6.29
C LYS A 61 -18.82 -14.27 5.17
N ARG A 62 -17.57 -13.95 5.53
CA ARG A 62 -16.56 -13.42 4.61
C ARG A 62 -15.68 -14.53 4.06
N GLU A 63 -15.72 -14.72 2.75
CA GLU A 63 -14.61 -15.38 2.07
C GLU A 63 -13.54 -14.30 1.76
N PRO A 64 -12.29 -14.48 2.18
CA PRO A 64 -11.23 -13.53 1.84
C PRO A 64 -11.02 -13.51 0.32
N LEU A 65 -10.67 -12.33 -0.21
CA LEU A 65 -10.25 -12.25 -1.62
C LEU A 65 -9.06 -13.21 -1.85
N PRO A 66 -9.04 -13.93 -2.98
CA PRO A 66 -7.92 -14.81 -3.29
C PRO A 66 -6.59 -14.07 -3.20
N SER A 67 -5.64 -14.63 -2.49
CA SER A 67 -4.31 -14.02 -2.30
C SER A 67 -3.60 -13.73 -3.62
N SER A 68 -3.88 -14.52 -4.66
CA SER A 68 -3.35 -14.33 -6.01
C SER A 68 -3.76 -12.98 -6.62
N PHE A 69 -5.02 -12.54 -6.44
CA PHE A 69 -5.47 -11.23 -6.93
C PHE A 69 -4.70 -10.08 -6.28
N ILE A 70 -4.47 -10.19 -4.97
CA ILE A 70 -3.73 -9.17 -4.22
C ILE A 70 -2.25 -9.18 -4.63
N LYS A 71 -1.65 -10.34 -4.83
CA LYS A 71 -0.26 -10.46 -5.28
C LYS A 71 -0.07 -9.90 -6.69
N VAL A 72 -0.98 -10.23 -7.62
CA VAL A 72 -0.94 -9.74 -9.00
C VAL A 72 -1.13 -8.23 -9.07
N SER A 73 -2.11 -7.67 -8.37
CA SER A 73 -2.30 -6.21 -8.35
C SER A 73 -1.07 -5.47 -7.80
N LYS A 74 -0.47 -5.99 -6.73
CA LYS A 74 0.78 -5.44 -6.19
C LYS A 74 1.95 -5.57 -7.15
N ALA A 75 2.05 -6.68 -7.89
CA ALA A 75 3.09 -6.88 -8.90
C ALA A 75 2.96 -5.89 -10.07
N ILE A 76 1.74 -5.62 -10.53
CA ILE A 76 1.50 -4.61 -11.57
C ILE A 76 1.91 -3.21 -11.07
N ILE A 77 1.57 -2.85 -9.82
CA ILE A 77 1.99 -1.58 -9.23
C ILE A 77 3.53 -1.53 -9.08
N GLY A 78 4.15 -2.65 -8.70
CA GLY A 78 5.60 -2.76 -8.64
C GLY A 78 6.27 -2.50 -9.99
N LEU A 79 5.79 -3.13 -11.07
CA LEU A 79 6.28 -2.90 -12.43
C LEU A 79 6.05 -1.45 -12.89
N TYR A 80 4.87 -0.89 -12.62
CA TYR A 80 4.59 0.50 -12.92
C TYR A 80 5.56 1.44 -12.20
N SER A 81 5.80 1.20 -10.91
CA SER A 81 6.75 1.97 -10.13
C SER A 81 8.17 1.86 -10.67
N ALA A 82 8.58 0.65 -11.11
CA ALA A 82 9.86 0.43 -11.74
C ALA A 82 10.04 1.20 -13.06
N SER A 83 8.98 1.32 -13.86
CA SER A 83 9.01 2.10 -15.10
C SER A 83 9.16 3.62 -14.88
N ARG A 84 8.84 4.09 -13.67
CA ARG A 84 8.98 5.50 -13.25
C ARG A 84 10.22 5.76 -12.41
N PHE A 85 10.95 4.72 -12.02
CA PHE A 85 12.15 4.82 -11.21
C PHE A 85 13.39 4.90 -12.10
N SER A 86 13.91 6.12 -12.27
CA SER A 86 15.11 6.35 -13.08
C SER A 86 16.41 6.14 -12.28
N PRO A 87 17.58 5.93 -12.94
CA PRO A 87 18.86 5.96 -12.29
C PRO A 87 19.13 7.29 -11.57
N ASP A 88 18.65 8.42 -12.11
CA ASP A 88 18.77 9.73 -11.50
C ASP A 88 18.02 9.80 -10.17
N THR A 89 16.83 9.18 -10.09
CA THR A 89 16.09 9.06 -8.83
C THR A 89 16.87 8.28 -7.77
N LEU A 90 17.61 7.24 -8.17
CA LEU A 90 18.47 6.50 -7.23
C LEU A 90 19.63 7.37 -6.72
N ILE A 91 20.27 8.13 -7.60
CA ILE A 91 21.35 9.08 -7.22
C ILE A 91 20.77 10.14 -6.25
N LEU A 92 19.61 10.69 -6.56
CA LEU A 92 18.94 11.68 -5.72
C LEU A 92 18.60 11.10 -4.33
N ALA A 93 18.03 9.89 -4.29
CA ALA A 93 17.70 9.19 -3.04
C ALA A 93 18.95 8.91 -2.18
N THR A 94 20.07 8.56 -2.81
CA THR A 94 21.34 8.34 -2.07
C THR A 94 21.97 9.64 -1.60
N THR A 95 21.90 10.71 -2.39
CA THR A 95 22.38 12.05 -2.02
C THR A 95 21.67 12.58 -0.77
N TYR A 96 20.35 12.39 -0.71
CA TYR A 96 19.54 12.84 0.43
C TYR A 96 19.24 11.73 1.46
N ALA A 97 20.04 10.65 1.47
CA ALA A 97 19.82 9.53 2.39
C ALA A 97 19.79 9.96 3.87
N ILE A 98 20.70 10.88 4.28
CA ILE A 98 20.76 11.34 5.68
C ILE A 98 19.50 12.12 6.07
N PRO A 99 19.04 13.17 5.34
CA PRO A 99 17.76 13.84 5.61
C PRO A 99 16.58 12.87 5.60
N VAL A 100 16.52 11.94 4.64
CA VAL A 100 15.44 10.92 4.55
C VAL A 100 15.40 10.06 5.82
N ILE A 101 16.55 9.52 6.25
CA ILE A 101 16.63 8.69 7.46
C ILE A 101 16.23 9.48 8.70
N LEU A 102 16.69 10.72 8.85
CA LEU A 102 16.33 11.58 9.98
C LEU A 102 14.82 11.83 10.03
N CYS A 103 14.18 12.18 8.92
CA CYS A 103 12.74 12.38 8.84
C CYS A 103 11.96 11.08 9.15
N ILE A 104 12.46 9.92 8.68
CA ILE A 104 11.85 8.61 8.98
C ILE A 104 12.00 8.30 10.49
N LEU A 105 13.10 8.61 11.12
CA LEU A 105 13.27 8.40 12.55
C LEU A 105 12.33 9.29 13.36
N VAL A 106 12.14 10.56 12.98
CA VAL A 106 11.19 11.48 13.62
C VAL A 106 9.77 10.98 13.46
N THR A 107 9.34 10.60 12.25
CA THR A 107 7.99 10.04 12.02
C THR A 107 7.78 8.71 12.74
N GLY A 108 8.83 7.89 12.86
CA GLY A 108 8.85 6.66 13.64
C GLY A 108 8.67 6.92 15.14
N ALA A 109 9.41 7.89 15.68
CA ALA A 109 9.28 8.31 17.09
C ALA A 109 7.87 8.83 17.40
N LEU A 110 7.28 9.65 16.51
CA LEU A 110 5.89 10.12 16.64
C LEU A 110 4.90 8.95 16.62
N SER A 111 5.12 7.95 15.78
CA SER A 111 4.27 6.75 15.74
C SER A 111 4.38 5.93 17.03
N ILE A 112 5.57 5.80 17.60
CA ILE A 112 5.79 5.16 18.91
C ILE A 112 5.10 5.96 20.01
N PHE A 113 5.18 7.29 19.97
CA PHE A 113 4.49 8.17 20.91
C PHE A 113 2.97 8.03 20.81
N ASN A 114 2.42 7.93 19.60
CA ASN A 114 1.00 7.61 19.39
C ASN A 114 0.62 6.27 20.04
N GLY A 115 1.47 5.24 19.89
CA GLY A 115 1.28 3.95 20.55
C GLY A 115 1.26 4.06 22.08
N TYR A 116 2.11 4.92 22.65
CA TYR A 116 2.10 5.22 24.07
C TYR A 116 0.78 5.89 24.53
N LEU A 117 0.29 6.87 23.78
CA LEU A 117 -0.98 7.54 24.08
C LEU A 117 -2.17 6.58 23.98
N LEU A 118 -2.17 5.71 22.95
CA LEU A 118 -3.20 4.70 22.76
C LEU A 118 -3.24 3.71 23.94
N TRP A 119 -2.07 3.24 24.38
CA TRP A 119 -1.96 2.41 25.59
C TRP A 119 -2.52 3.09 26.82
N LYS A 120 -2.11 4.35 27.07
CA LYS A 120 -2.46 5.09 28.28
C LYS A 120 -3.93 5.48 28.35
N TRP A 121 -4.56 5.85 27.20
CA TRP A 121 -5.89 6.44 27.17
C TRP A 121 -6.99 5.52 26.65
N ALA A 122 -6.66 4.55 25.79
CA ALA A 122 -7.64 3.64 25.21
C ALA A 122 -7.79 2.31 25.97
N GLY A 123 -6.93 2.04 26.96
CA GLY A 123 -6.95 0.77 27.71
C GLY A 123 -6.54 -0.46 26.91
N VAL A 124 -5.87 -0.26 25.79
CA VAL A 124 -5.34 -1.34 24.96
C VAL A 124 -4.02 -1.84 25.56
N ASN A 125 -3.72 -3.15 25.46
CA ASN A 125 -2.44 -3.70 25.91
C ASN A 125 -1.27 -2.93 25.28
N ARG A 126 -0.20 -2.74 26.07
CA ARG A 126 1.00 -1.99 25.68
C ARG A 126 1.56 -2.45 24.34
N LEU A 127 1.84 -3.76 24.19
CA LEU A 127 2.41 -4.31 22.96
C LEU A 127 1.47 -4.18 21.76
N THR A 128 0.16 -4.39 21.98
CA THR A 128 -0.88 -4.22 20.95
C THR A 128 -0.95 -2.77 20.46
N SER A 129 -0.87 -1.79 21.38
CA SER A 129 -0.90 -0.36 21.04
C SER A 129 0.33 0.05 20.23
N PHE A 130 1.53 -0.39 20.62
CA PHE A 130 2.76 -0.07 19.89
C PHE A 130 2.77 -0.70 18.49
N LEU A 131 2.46 -2.00 18.36
CA LEU A 131 2.40 -2.68 17.06
C LEU A 131 1.26 -2.15 16.18
N GLY A 132 0.15 -1.71 16.77
CA GLY A 132 -0.94 -1.06 16.06
C GLY A 132 -0.55 0.30 15.47
N SER A 133 0.27 1.09 16.17
CA SER A 133 0.64 2.45 15.79
C SER A 133 1.88 2.54 14.90
N ILE A 134 2.78 1.57 14.90
CA ILE A 134 3.98 1.57 14.04
C ILE A 134 3.56 1.42 12.57
N PRO A 135 4.03 2.31 11.65
CA PRO A 135 3.67 2.23 10.24
C PRO A 135 4.42 1.10 9.54
N GLY A 136 3.75 -0.02 9.31
CA GLY A 136 4.31 -1.19 8.65
C GLY A 136 3.29 -1.98 7.84
N SER A 137 3.70 -3.14 7.34
CA SER A 137 2.79 -4.09 6.69
C SER A 137 1.82 -4.68 7.73
N ALA A 138 0.54 -4.41 7.61
CA ALA A 138 -0.48 -4.92 8.54
C ALA A 138 -0.44 -6.45 8.71
N ALA A 139 -0.16 -7.18 7.61
CA ALA A 139 -0.05 -8.63 7.66
C ALA A 139 1.19 -9.10 8.44
N THR A 140 2.34 -8.45 8.24
CA THR A 140 3.58 -8.79 8.95
C THR A 140 3.45 -8.46 10.44
N LEU A 141 2.89 -7.28 10.76
CA LEU A 141 2.69 -6.87 12.14
C LEU A 141 1.66 -7.73 12.87
N ALA A 142 0.60 -8.20 12.18
CA ALA A 142 -0.36 -9.14 12.73
C ALA A 142 0.28 -10.50 13.07
N MET A 143 1.12 -11.05 12.18
CA MET A 143 1.86 -12.29 12.46
C MET A 143 2.82 -12.12 13.64
N MET A 144 3.61 -11.04 13.64
CA MET A 144 4.53 -10.77 14.75
C MET A 144 3.80 -10.50 16.07
N SER A 145 2.56 -9.98 16.03
CA SER A 145 1.80 -9.70 17.26
C SER A 145 1.51 -10.98 18.06
N GLU A 146 1.28 -12.11 17.40
CA GLU A 146 1.13 -13.41 18.08
C GLU A 146 2.41 -13.82 18.80
N GLU A 147 3.56 -13.66 18.16
CA GLU A 147 4.86 -14.03 18.74
C GLU A 147 5.23 -13.14 19.94
N PHE A 148 4.83 -11.87 19.92
CA PHE A 148 5.07 -10.91 21.01
C PHE A 148 4.00 -10.96 22.13
N GLY A 149 2.93 -11.77 21.97
CA GLY A 149 1.82 -11.82 22.93
C GLY A 149 0.90 -10.60 22.90
N ALA A 150 0.86 -9.90 21.78
CA ALA A 150 -0.10 -8.85 21.48
C ALA A 150 -1.39 -9.43 20.85
N GLU A 151 -2.45 -8.64 20.74
CA GLU A 151 -3.71 -9.07 20.15
C GLU A 151 -3.76 -8.81 18.62
N PRO A 152 -3.67 -9.85 17.75
CA PRO A 152 -3.52 -9.68 16.31
C PRO A 152 -4.70 -8.96 15.65
N ILE A 153 -5.92 -9.22 16.15
CA ILE A 153 -7.15 -8.62 15.61
C ILE A 153 -7.13 -7.11 15.84
N THR A 154 -6.81 -6.67 17.05
CA THR A 154 -6.74 -5.25 17.40
C THR A 154 -5.61 -4.55 16.62
N VAL A 155 -4.41 -5.13 16.54
CA VAL A 155 -3.31 -4.61 15.73
C VAL A 155 -3.75 -4.44 14.27
N THR A 156 -4.38 -5.46 13.70
CA THR A 156 -4.86 -5.42 12.32
C THR A 156 -5.89 -4.32 12.10
N VAL A 157 -6.87 -4.18 12.99
CA VAL A 157 -7.91 -3.16 12.89
C VAL A 157 -7.32 -1.75 12.95
N LEU A 158 -6.43 -1.46 13.90
CA LEU A 158 -5.77 -0.16 14.03
C LEU A 158 -4.97 0.17 12.75
N GLN A 159 -4.19 -0.78 12.24
CA GLN A 159 -3.42 -0.62 11.00
C GLN A 159 -4.33 -0.30 9.79
N TYR A 160 -5.47 -1.00 9.63
CA TYR A 160 -6.37 -0.77 8.51
C TYR A 160 -7.14 0.55 8.64
N ILE A 161 -7.58 0.92 9.84
CA ILE A 161 -8.25 2.21 10.07
C ILE A 161 -7.32 3.36 9.71
N ARG A 162 -6.05 3.32 10.16
CA ARG A 162 -5.06 4.31 9.77
C ARG A 162 -4.89 4.37 8.25
N MET A 163 -4.72 3.20 7.59
CA MET A 163 -4.55 3.13 6.15
C MET A 163 -5.74 3.74 5.40
N VAL A 164 -6.98 3.44 5.82
CA VAL A 164 -8.19 3.99 5.20
C VAL A 164 -8.27 5.51 5.39
N ILE A 165 -8.01 6.02 6.60
CA ILE A 165 -8.02 7.46 6.86
C ILE A 165 -7.00 8.18 5.97
N VAL A 166 -5.77 7.69 5.94
CA VAL A 166 -4.69 8.31 5.17
C VAL A 166 -4.98 8.28 3.66
N VAL A 167 -5.45 7.13 3.15
CA VAL A 167 -5.76 6.97 1.71
C VAL A 167 -6.91 7.89 1.27
N ILE A 168 -7.86 8.19 2.13
CA ILE A 168 -8.97 9.12 1.83
C ILE A 168 -8.51 10.57 2.00
N THR A 169 -7.80 10.88 3.06
CA THR A 169 -7.54 12.27 3.47
C THR A 169 -6.37 12.90 2.71
N ILE A 170 -5.27 12.15 2.53
CA ILE A 170 -4.04 12.72 1.92
C ILE A 170 -4.24 13.16 0.47
N PRO A 171 -4.78 12.35 -0.45
CA PRO A 171 -4.98 12.80 -1.83
C PRO A 171 -5.88 14.03 -1.88
N THR A 172 -6.97 14.03 -1.10
CA THR A 172 -7.92 15.14 -1.04
C THR A 172 -7.27 16.42 -0.50
N THR A 173 -6.50 16.31 0.59
CA THR A 173 -5.83 17.45 1.22
C THR A 173 -4.77 18.04 0.30
N VAL A 174 -3.94 17.21 -0.32
CA VAL A 174 -2.89 17.66 -1.24
C VAL A 174 -3.50 18.34 -2.47
N THR A 175 -4.56 17.78 -3.06
CA THR A 175 -5.26 18.42 -4.21
C THR A 175 -5.86 19.78 -3.85
N ILE A 176 -6.40 19.94 -2.64
CA ILE A 176 -7.00 21.21 -2.19
C ILE A 176 -5.90 22.24 -1.91
N LEU A 177 -4.78 21.84 -1.31
CA LEU A 177 -3.70 22.75 -0.94
C LEU A 177 -2.82 23.16 -2.14
N PHE A 178 -2.67 22.26 -3.13
CA PHE A 178 -1.76 22.44 -4.29
C PHE A 178 -2.49 22.26 -5.63
N PRO A 179 -3.53 23.05 -5.94
CA PRO A 179 -4.35 22.86 -7.14
C PRO A 179 -3.58 23.10 -8.46
N ASN A 180 -2.56 23.95 -8.46
CA ASN A 180 -1.81 24.32 -9.66
C ASN A 180 -0.82 23.22 -10.11
N GLU A 181 -0.19 22.51 -9.18
CA GLU A 181 0.72 21.41 -9.48
C GLU A 181 -0.04 20.22 -10.09
N ALA A 182 -1.27 19.98 -9.62
CA ALA A 182 -2.15 18.95 -10.15
C ALA A 182 -2.61 19.22 -11.61
N LEU A 183 -2.78 20.46 -12.01
CA LEU A 183 -3.25 20.85 -13.35
C LEU A 183 -2.14 20.75 -14.41
N GLU A 184 -0.92 21.19 -14.11
CA GLU A 184 0.21 21.13 -15.05
C GLU A 184 0.59 19.69 -15.39
N THR A 185 0.49 18.78 -14.45
CA THR A 185 0.86 17.37 -14.64
C THR A 185 -0.14 16.60 -15.50
N ILE A 186 -1.44 16.91 -15.41
CA ILE A 186 -2.47 16.29 -16.26
C ILE A 186 -2.19 16.61 -17.75
N MET A 187 -1.57 17.75 -18.05
CA MET A 187 -1.25 18.16 -19.42
C MET A 187 0.08 17.61 -19.94
N THR A 188 1.03 17.25 -19.06
CA THR A 188 2.40 16.84 -19.47
C THR A 188 2.66 15.34 -19.45
N VAL A 189 1.83 14.52 -18.79
CA VAL A 189 2.02 13.08 -18.65
C VAL A 189 1.24 12.30 -19.70
N GLN A 190 1.43 12.61 -20.97
CA GLN A 190 1.31 11.62 -22.04
C GLN A 190 2.68 11.47 -22.70
N PRO A 191 3.47 10.43 -22.38
CA PRO A 191 4.47 10.04 -23.34
C PRO A 191 3.68 9.65 -24.59
N ALA A 192 4.01 10.28 -25.71
CA ALA A 192 3.56 9.84 -27.04
C ALA A 192 4.19 8.47 -27.33
N VAL A 193 3.68 7.46 -26.66
CA VAL A 193 3.96 6.08 -27.02
C VAL A 193 3.02 5.80 -28.19
N ASN A 194 3.61 5.58 -29.37
CA ASN A 194 2.88 5.01 -30.48
C ASN A 194 2.27 3.69 -30.00
N ASP A 195 1.00 3.72 -29.58
CA ASP A 195 0.19 2.54 -29.26
C ASP A 195 -0.11 1.74 -30.53
N SER A 196 0.91 1.32 -31.23
CA SER A 196 0.71 0.35 -32.29
C SER A 196 0.35 -0.99 -31.63
N ILE A 197 -0.73 -1.59 -32.10
CA ILE A 197 -1.25 -2.89 -31.62
C ILE A 197 -0.13 -3.93 -31.53
N VAL A 198 0.85 -3.87 -32.44
CA VAL A 198 2.02 -4.75 -32.46
C VAL A 198 2.90 -4.58 -31.22
N SER A 199 3.11 -3.34 -30.72
CA SER A 199 3.92 -3.11 -29.51
C SER A 199 3.24 -3.64 -28.24
N ILE A 200 1.90 -3.58 -28.18
CA ILE A 200 1.11 -4.12 -27.06
C ILE A 200 1.20 -5.66 -27.03
N PHE A 201 1.14 -6.33 -28.19
CA PHE A 201 1.20 -7.80 -28.26
C PHE A 201 2.52 -8.38 -27.72
N PHE A 202 3.65 -7.71 -27.96
CA PHE A 202 4.95 -8.15 -27.42
C PHE A 202 5.17 -7.69 -25.97
N ASN A 203 4.62 -6.55 -25.59
CA ASN A 203 4.81 -5.96 -24.27
C ASN A 203 4.07 -6.73 -23.16
N LEU A 204 2.81 -7.13 -23.40
CA LEU A 204 1.99 -7.81 -22.40
C LEU A 204 2.56 -9.15 -21.91
N PRO A 205 3.04 -10.08 -22.77
CA PRO A 205 3.65 -11.33 -22.33
C PRO A 205 4.91 -11.11 -21.48
N VAL A 206 5.73 -10.10 -21.82
CA VAL A 206 6.94 -9.77 -21.06
C VAL A 206 6.57 -9.23 -19.69
N LEU A 207 5.62 -8.29 -19.61
CA LEU A 207 5.12 -7.77 -18.33
C LEU A 207 4.48 -8.86 -17.48
N ALA A 208 3.68 -9.76 -18.08
CA ALA A 208 3.09 -10.89 -17.38
C ALA A 208 4.16 -11.85 -16.84
N GLY A 209 5.19 -12.14 -17.65
CA GLY A 209 6.36 -12.91 -17.23
C GLY A 209 7.08 -12.26 -16.05
N CYS A 210 7.35 -10.96 -16.12
CA CYS A 210 7.95 -10.20 -15.01
C CYS A 210 7.09 -10.18 -13.77
N CYS A 211 5.75 -10.08 -13.90
CA CYS A 211 4.84 -10.18 -12.76
C CYS A 211 4.95 -11.55 -12.08
N ILE A 212 4.85 -12.63 -12.86
CA ILE A 212 4.87 -14.01 -12.36
C ILE A 212 6.23 -14.31 -11.71
N LEU A 213 7.32 -14.06 -12.41
CA LEU A 213 8.68 -14.28 -11.90
C LEU A 213 8.97 -13.38 -10.70
N GLY A 214 8.47 -12.13 -10.70
CA GLY A 214 8.60 -11.22 -9.58
C GLY A 214 7.87 -11.70 -8.32
N ILE A 215 6.68 -12.25 -8.46
CA ILE A 215 5.95 -12.86 -7.34
C ILE A 215 6.71 -14.07 -6.80
N ILE A 216 7.20 -14.95 -7.67
CA ILE A 216 7.98 -16.13 -7.30
C ILE A 216 9.27 -15.72 -6.59
N LEU A 217 10.02 -14.76 -7.15
CA LEU A 217 11.25 -14.25 -6.55
C LEU A 217 10.99 -13.61 -5.19
N GLY A 218 9.93 -12.83 -5.06
CA GLY A 218 9.52 -12.21 -3.80
C GLY A 218 9.17 -13.24 -2.73
N ASP A 219 8.43 -14.29 -3.09
CA ASP A 219 8.09 -15.40 -2.19
C ASP A 219 9.34 -16.21 -1.80
N LEU A 220 10.25 -16.49 -2.74
CA LEU A 220 11.50 -17.22 -2.50
C LEU A 220 12.45 -16.46 -1.56
N LEU A 221 12.62 -15.17 -1.79
CA LEU A 221 13.47 -14.29 -0.98
C LEU A 221 12.77 -13.83 0.31
N LYS A 222 11.52 -14.23 0.55
CA LYS A 222 10.69 -13.82 1.69
C LYS A 222 10.65 -12.29 1.87
N LEU A 223 10.60 -11.57 0.75
CA LEU A 223 10.57 -10.11 0.77
C LEU A 223 9.30 -9.60 1.45
N PRO A 224 9.37 -8.50 2.22
CA PRO A 224 8.17 -7.83 2.69
C PRO A 224 7.38 -7.33 1.48
N THR A 225 6.05 -7.49 1.48
CA THR A 225 5.20 -7.20 0.30
C THR A 225 5.67 -7.93 -0.98
N THR A 226 5.79 -9.25 -0.89
CA THR A 226 6.40 -10.16 -1.89
C THR A 226 6.04 -9.84 -3.35
N GLY A 227 4.74 -9.64 -3.64
CA GLY A 227 4.29 -9.33 -5.00
C GLY A 227 4.81 -7.99 -5.52
N PHE A 228 4.86 -6.96 -4.68
CA PHE A 228 5.31 -5.62 -5.08
C PHE A 228 6.83 -5.57 -5.30
N LEU A 229 7.62 -5.87 -4.25
CA LEU A 229 9.08 -5.71 -4.31
C LEU A 229 9.75 -6.66 -5.32
N GLY A 230 9.28 -7.90 -5.42
CA GLY A 230 9.85 -8.82 -6.41
C GLY A 230 9.62 -8.36 -7.85
N ALA A 231 8.40 -7.91 -8.17
CA ALA A 231 8.08 -7.38 -9.49
C ALA A 231 8.77 -6.03 -9.75
N PHE A 232 8.94 -5.18 -8.73
CA PHE A 232 9.68 -3.93 -8.82
C PHE A 232 11.15 -4.18 -9.18
N LEU A 233 11.84 -5.08 -8.51
CA LEU A 233 13.25 -5.39 -8.79
C LEU A 233 13.46 -5.95 -10.19
N LEU A 234 12.60 -6.90 -10.64
CA LEU A 234 12.67 -7.40 -11.99
C LEU A 234 12.29 -6.33 -13.03
N GLY A 235 11.32 -5.48 -12.70
CA GLY A 235 10.95 -4.33 -13.52
C GLY A 235 12.10 -3.34 -13.68
N LEU A 236 12.87 -3.05 -12.64
CA LEU A 236 14.07 -2.21 -12.73
C LEU A 236 15.07 -2.81 -13.73
N LEU A 237 15.35 -4.10 -13.60
CA LEU A 237 16.25 -4.78 -14.53
C LEU A 237 15.73 -4.68 -15.97
N LEU A 238 14.43 -4.87 -16.21
CA LEU A 238 13.83 -4.79 -17.53
C LEU A 238 13.91 -3.36 -18.10
N PHE A 239 13.43 -2.36 -17.37
CA PHE A 239 13.32 -0.97 -17.87
C PHE A 239 14.68 -0.28 -17.99
N TRP A 240 15.65 -0.61 -17.13
CA TRP A 240 17.00 -0.06 -17.23
C TRP A 240 17.85 -0.75 -18.30
N SER A 241 17.63 -2.06 -18.55
CA SER A 241 18.36 -2.78 -19.62
C SER A 241 17.82 -2.42 -21.03
N PHE A 242 16.52 -2.10 -21.14
CA PHE A 242 15.86 -1.81 -22.39
C PHE A 242 15.04 -0.52 -22.31
N PRO A 243 15.70 0.65 -22.19
CA PRO A 243 15.01 1.92 -22.00
C PRO A 243 14.14 2.25 -23.22
N GLY A 244 12.88 2.60 -22.97
CA GLY A 244 11.90 2.98 -23.99
C GLY A 244 11.30 1.83 -24.81
N LEU A 245 11.77 0.58 -24.64
CA LEU A 245 11.23 -0.57 -25.39
C LEU A 245 9.94 -1.11 -24.74
N PHE A 246 9.87 -1.14 -23.43
CA PHE A 246 8.74 -1.64 -22.66
C PHE A 246 8.06 -0.51 -21.89
N PHE A 247 6.74 -0.61 -21.72
CA PHE A 247 5.93 0.34 -20.94
C PHE A 247 4.78 -0.37 -20.27
N VAL A 248 4.29 0.17 -19.15
CA VAL A 248 3.09 -0.35 -18.46
C VAL A 248 1.87 0.41 -18.97
N PRO A 249 0.94 -0.24 -19.70
CA PRO A 249 -0.26 0.41 -20.22
C PRO A 249 -1.11 1.01 -19.10
N HIS A 250 -1.70 2.19 -19.35
CA HIS A 250 -2.52 2.89 -18.35
C HIS A 250 -3.71 2.05 -17.85
N TRP A 251 -4.37 1.29 -18.74
CA TRP A 251 -5.50 0.44 -18.34
C TRP A 251 -5.07 -0.66 -17.35
N LEU A 252 -3.84 -1.19 -17.46
CA LEU A 252 -3.30 -2.18 -16.53
C LEU A 252 -3.06 -1.58 -15.14
N TRP A 253 -2.59 -0.34 -15.10
CA TRP A 253 -2.47 0.45 -13.88
C TRP A 253 -3.83 0.68 -13.20
N VAL A 254 -4.85 1.09 -13.98
CA VAL A 254 -6.23 1.28 -13.47
C VAL A 254 -6.78 -0.02 -12.87
N ILE A 255 -6.62 -1.16 -13.57
CA ILE A 255 -7.02 -2.47 -13.03
C ILE A 255 -6.33 -2.77 -11.70
N ALA A 256 -5.03 -2.50 -11.59
CA ALA A 256 -4.29 -2.72 -10.36
C ALA A 256 -4.83 -1.85 -9.21
N LEU A 257 -5.16 -0.58 -9.46
CA LEU A 257 -5.76 0.32 -8.46
C LEU A 257 -7.14 -0.16 -8.00
N ILE A 258 -8.00 -0.62 -8.94
CA ILE A 258 -9.31 -1.18 -8.61
C ILE A 258 -9.15 -2.39 -7.67
N LEU A 259 -8.23 -3.30 -8.01
CA LEU A 259 -7.99 -4.51 -7.21
C LEU A 259 -7.42 -4.17 -5.82
N VAL A 260 -6.49 -3.24 -5.74
CA VAL A 260 -5.91 -2.81 -4.45
C VAL A 260 -6.94 -2.07 -3.61
N GLY A 261 -7.66 -1.10 -4.16
CA GLY A 261 -8.71 -0.38 -3.45
C GLY A 261 -9.76 -1.33 -2.89
N LEU A 262 -10.28 -2.23 -3.74
CA LEU A 262 -11.23 -3.26 -3.32
C LEU A 262 -10.64 -4.16 -2.22
N SER A 263 -9.38 -4.58 -2.34
CA SER A 263 -8.74 -5.45 -1.34
C SER A 263 -8.58 -4.79 0.02
N ILE A 264 -8.30 -3.49 0.05
CA ILE A 264 -8.21 -2.72 1.29
C ILE A 264 -9.58 -2.63 1.94
N GLY A 265 -10.61 -2.22 1.19
CA GLY A 265 -11.97 -2.10 1.70
C GLY A 265 -12.54 -3.44 2.17
N TRP A 266 -12.28 -4.54 1.46
CA TRP A 266 -12.75 -5.88 1.80
C TRP A 266 -12.28 -6.40 3.16
N ARG A 267 -11.13 -5.94 3.62
CA ARG A 267 -10.57 -6.33 4.92
C ARG A 267 -11.18 -5.57 6.10
N PHE A 268 -12.06 -4.61 5.84
CA PHE A 268 -12.74 -3.86 6.90
C PHE A 268 -13.61 -4.79 7.75
N ASN A 269 -13.44 -4.80 9.08
CA ASN A 269 -14.18 -5.63 10.01
C ASN A 269 -15.10 -4.82 10.91
N PHE A 270 -16.37 -4.70 10.50
CA PHE A 270 -17.35 -3.90 11.23
C PHE A 270 -17.61 -4.40 12.67
N GLN A 271 -17.63 -5.71 12.90
CA GLN A 271 -17.84 -6.26 14.25
C GLN A 271 -16.66 -5.95 15.18
N ALA A 272 -15.43 -6.07 14.67
CA ALA A 272 -14.23 -5.70 15.43
C ALA A 272 -14.18 -4.18 15.67
N VAL A 273 -14.54 -3.37 14.67
CA VAL A 273 -14.64 -1.91 14.79
C VAL A 273 -15.66 -1.52 15.87
N ARG A 274 -16.82 -2.15 15.89
CA ARG A 274 -17.85 -1.88 16.92
C ARG A 274 -17.39 -2.24 18.32
N LYS A 275 -16.62 -3.33 18.49
CA LYS A 275 -16.05 -3.70 19.80
C LYS A 275 -14.94 -2.75 20.25
N LEU A 276 -14.16 -2.24 19.31
CA LEU A 276 -12.97 -1.42 19.55
C LEU A 276 -13.25 0.09 19.34
N TRP A 277 -14.49 0.55 19.48
CA TRP A 277 -14.87 1.92 19.14
C TRP A 277 -14.07 3.00 19.91
N LYS A 278 -13.75 2.77 21.20
CA LYS A 278 -12.94 3.70 22.00
C LYS A 278 -11.49 3.82 21.52
N PRO A 279 -10.73 2.70 21.35
CA PRO A 279 -9.41 2.74 20.74
C PRO A 279 -9.41 3.37 19.35
N ILE A 280 -10.43 3.08 18.53
CA ILE A 280 -10.54 3.60 17.18
C ILE A 280 -10.77 5.11 17.14
N LEU A 281 -11.64 5.62 18.01
CA LEU A 281 -11.88 7.07 18.10
C LEU A 281 -10.60 7.82 18.44
N LEU A 282 -9.84 7.30 19.40
CA LEU A 282 -8.54 7.87 19.75
C LEU A 282 -7.54 7.72 18.61
N GLU A 283 -7.49 6.56 17.96
CA GLU A 283 -6.61 6.32 16.79
C GLU A 283 -6.88 7.31 15.65
N ILE A 284 -8.15 7.62 15.36
CA ILE A 284 -8.51 8.62 14.33
C ILE A 284 -7.88 9.97 14.67
N ILE A 285 -7.98 10.43 15.90
CA ILE A 285 -7.39 11.69 16.34
C ILE A 285 -5.86 11.65 16.22
N LEU A 286 -5.24 10.56 16.69
CA LEU A 286 -3.78 10.38 16.66
C LEU A 286 -3.25 10.29 15.22
N VAL A 287 -3.98 9.64 14.33
CA VAL A 287 -3.63 9.57 12.90
C VAL A 287 -3.69 10.94 12.24
N ILE A 288 -4.72 11.75 12.54
CA ILE A 288 -4.81 13.12 12.02
C ILE A 288 -3.62 13.96 12.52
N LEU A 289 -3.28 13.88 13.80
CA LEU A 289 -2.11 14.57 14.36
C LEU A 289 -0.80 14.09 13.72
N LEU A 290 -0.67 12.79 13.49
CA LEU A 290 0.49 12.22 12.79
C LEU A 290 0.58 12.74 11.35
N MET A 291 -0.55 12.81 10.64
CA MET A 291 -0.59 13.38 9.29
C MET A 291 -0.15 14.85 9.26
N LEU A 292 -0.67 15.67 10.17
CA LEU A 292 -0.24 17.07 10.30
C LEU A 292 1.27 17.16 10.58
N SER A 293 1.80 16.30 11.44
CA SER A 293 3.25 16.23 11.69
C SER A 293 4.02 15.82 10.43
N CYS A 294 3.50 14.87 9.63
CA CYS A 294 4.13 14.46 8.38
C CYS A 294 4.11 15.60 7.34
N PHE A 295 3.07 16.44 7.31
CA PHE A 295 3.05 17.65 6.47
C PHE A 295 4.18 18.62 6.87
N VAL A 296 4.37 18.87 8.17
CA VAL A 296 5.46 19.72 8.66
C VAL A 296 6.82 19.13 8.30
N ILE A 297 7.03 17.83 8.54
CA ILE A 297 8.28 17.14 8.21
C ILE A 297 8.54 17.14 6.70
N GLY A 298 7.50 16.93 5.89
CA GLY A 298 7.61 17.01 4.42
C GLY A 298 7.98 18.41 3.95
N TYR A 299 7.41 19.45 4.56
CA TYR A 299 7.73 20.83 4.27
C TYR A 299 9.18 21.17 4.64
N GLU A 300 9.64 20.81 5.82
CA GLU A 300 11.04 20.97 6.23
C GLU A 300 12.01 20.22 5.30
N PHE A 301 11.66 19.00 4.92
CA PHE A 301 12.44 18.22 3.96
C PHE A 301 12.51 18.91 2.59
N HIS A 302 11.38 19.44 2.10
CA HIS A 302 11.36 20.25 0.88
C HIS A 302 12.28 21.45 0.95
N LEU A 303 12.28 22.21 2.06
CA LEU A 303 13.16 23.38 2.24
C LEU A 303 14.64 23.00 2.23
N ILE A 304 15.00 21.87 2.80
CA ILE A 304 16.41 21.40 2.88
C ILE A 304 16.89 20.84 1.54
N THR A 305 16.03 20.09 0.82
CA THR A 305 16.44 19.30 -0.34
C THR A 305 16.02 19.90 -1.68
N GLN A 306 15.10 20.88 -1.67
CA GLN A 306 14.44 21.45 -2.85
C GLN A 306 13.71 20.40 -3.70
N ILE A 307 13.44 19.21 -3.15
CA ILE A 307 12.57 18.20 -3.76
C ILE A 307 11.13 18.73 -3.71
N ASP A 308 10.36 18.44 -4.74
CA ASP A 308 8.95 18.80 -4.85
C ASP A 308 8.17 18.50 -3.55
N LEU A 309 7.32 19.45 -3.15
CA LEU A 309 6.60 19.41 -1.87
C LEU A 309 5.59 18.25 -1.81
N VAL A 310 4.90 17.95 -2.93
CA VAL A 310 3.96 16.81 -3.04
C VAL A 310 4.72 15.49 -2.80
N THR A 311 5.88 15.35 -3.45
CA THR A 311 6.79 14.20 -3.27
C THR A 311 7.23 14.06 -1.82
N ALA A 312 7.66 15.13 -1.19
CA ALA A 312 8.10 15.13 0.20
C ALA A 312 6.98 14.71 1.17
N ILE A 313 5.80 15.31 1.06
CA ILE A 313 4.65 14.98 1.90
C ILE A 313 4.23 13.51 1.74
N LEU A 314 4.09 13.05 0.48
CA LEU A 314 3.66 11.68 0.20
C LEU A 314 4.70 10.64 0.61
N GLY A 315 5.99 10.98 0.54
CA GLY A 315 7.09 10.12 0.97
C GLY A 315 7.02 9.79 2.47
N PHE A 316 6.79 10.82 3.31
CA PHE A 316 6.79 10.65 4.77
C PHE A 316 5.44 10.22 5.35
N THR A 317 4.35 10.34 4.60
CA THR A 317 3.01 9.96 5.08
C THR A 317 2.83 8.44 5.18
N PRO A 318 2.35 7.89 6.32
CA PRO A 318 2.23 6.45 6.54
C PRO A 318 0.93 5.85 5.99
N GLY A 319 0.73 5.87 4.66
CA GLY A 319 -0.55 5.52 4.02
C GLY A 319 -0.59 4.23 3.20
N GLY A 320 0.47 3.46 3.15
CA GLY A 320 0.60 2.32 2.23
C GLY A 320 1.24 2.73 0.90
N ILE A 321 2.24 1.95 0.49
CA ILE A 321 3.09 2.26 -0.67
C ILE A 321 2.25 2.46 -1.93
N GLU A 322 1.31 1.54 -2.18
CA GLU A 322 0.49 1.52 -3.40
C GLU A 322 -0.38 2.79 -3.55
N ALA A 323 -0.96 3.24 -2.43
CA ALA A 323 -1.81 4.42 -2.42
C ALA A 323 -0.99 5.71 -2.57
N MET A 324 0.16 5.81 -1.94
CA MET A 324 1.04 6.98 -2.04
C MET A 324 1.63 7.14 -3.44
N ILE A 325 2.02 6.03 -4.08
CA ILE A 325 2.47 6.03 -5.48
C ILE A 325 1.33 6.46 -6.41
N ALA A 326 0.11 5.95 -6.19
CA ALA A 326 -1.05 6.34 -6.99
C ALA A 326 -1.34 7.84 -6.87
N THR A 327 -1.24 8.38 -5.66
CA THR A 327 -1.43 9.80 -5.39
C THR A 327 -0.31 10.64 -6.03
N ALA A 328 0.95 10.24 -5.88
CA ALA A 328 2.08 10.94 -6.49
C ALA A 328 1.95 10.97 -8.03
N ASN A 329 1.59 9.83 -8.64
CA ASN A 329 1.41 9.77 -10.09
C ASN A 329 0.29 10.68 -10.60
N GLN A 330 -0.78 10.87 -9.81
CA GLN A 330 -1.90 11.72 -10.21
C GLN A 330 -1.64 13.21 -9.94
N LEU A 331 -0.89 13.54 -8.89
CA LEU A 331 -0.65 14.91 -8.47
C LEU A 331 0.72 15.47 -8.92
N GLY A 332 1.44 14.73 -9.77
CA GLY A 332 2.68 15.20 -10.37
C GLY A 332 3.93 15.07 -9.52
N GLY A 333 3.84 14.41 -8.38
CA GLY A 333 5.01 14.12 -7.56
C GLY A 333 5.93 13.06 -8.19
N ASP A 334 7.22 13.07 -7.82
CA ASP A 334 8.16 12.02 -8.22
C ASP A 334 7.83 10.69 -7.54
N THR A 335 7.14 9.81 -8.30
CA THR A 335 6.75 8.48 -7.83
C THR A 335 7.93 7.63 -7.40
N GLY A 336 9.10 7.80 -8.04
CA GLY A 336 10.32 7.08 -7.71
C GLY A 336 10.86 7.50 -6.34
N MET A 337 10.94 8.81 -6.07
CA MET A 337 11.42 9.32 -4.80
C MET A 337 10.45 8.99 -3.65
N VAL A 338 9.13 9.12 -3.87
CA VAL A 338 8.11 8.66 -2.90
C VAL A 338 8.32 7.20 -2.56
N LEU A 339 8.53 6.35 -3.58
CA LEU A 339 8.79 4.93 -3.39
C LEU A 339 10.07 4.68 -2.59
N ALA A 340 11.17 5.37 -2.92
CA ALA A 340 12.45 5.23 -2.21
C ALA A 340 12.30 5.53 -0.72
N ILE A 341 11.63 6.62 -0.36
CA ILE A 341 11.36 7.00 1.03
C ILE A 341 10.47 5.95 1.73
N GLN A 342 9.41 5.50 1.08
CA GLN A 342 8.46 4.53 1.62
C GLN A 342 9.12 3.16 1.87
N ILE A 343 9.93 2.67 0.92
CA ILE A 343 10.67 1.39 1.07
C ILE A 343 11.70 1.52 2.19
N THR A 344 12.48 2.60 2.22
CA THR A 344 13.48 2.84 3.26
C THR A 344 12.84 2.80 4.64
N ARG A 345 11.70 3.49 4.82
CA ARG A 345 10.95 3.45 6.08
C ARG A 345 10.52 2.03 6.44
N GLN A 346 9.97 1.28 5.49
CA GLN A 346 9.50 -0.08 5.74
C GLN A 346 10.66 -1.01 6.12
N MET A 347 11.82 -0.89 5.48
CA MET A 347 13.01 -1.67 5.82
C MET A 347 13.54 -1.35 7.20
N LEU A 348 13.62 -0.06 7.58
CA LEU A 348 14.06 0.36 8.90
C LEU A 348 13.14 -0.17 10.01
N ILE A 349 11.82 -0.14 9.80
CA ILE A 349 10.85 -0.67 10.75
C ILE A 349 11.00 -2.19 10.90
N LEU A 350 11.10 -2.93 9.80
CA LEU A 350 11.27 -4.38 9.85
C LEU A 350 12.58 -4.77 10.53
N LEU A 351 13.66 -4.04 10.24
CA LEU A 351 14.95 -4.25 10.90
C LEU A 351 14.85 -4.01 12.41
N SER A 352 14.18 -2.93 12.82
CA SER A 352 13.99 -2.61 14.25
C SER A 352 13.18 -3.68 14.99
N LEU A 353 12.12 -4.21 14.37
CA LEU A 353 11.31 -5.29 14.93
C LEU A 353 12.09 -6.61 15.01
N TYR A 354 12.88 -6.93 13.99
CA TYR A 354 13.73 -8.11 13.99
C TYR A 354 14.78 -8.05 15.11
N LEU A 355 15.41 -6.89 15.30
CA LEU A 355 16.37 -6.68 16.41
C LEU A 355 15.70 -6.83 17.77
N LEU A 356 14.48 -6.33 17.95
CA LEU A 356 13.70 -6.53 19.17
C LEU A 356 13.41 -8.00 19.44
N GLN A 357 13.04 -8.77 18.43
CA GLN A 357 12.80 -10.21 18.54
C GLN A 357 14.07 -10.96 18.96
N LEU A 358 15.22 -10.63 18.38
CA LEU A 358 16.49 -11.22 18.76
C LEU A 358 16.85 -10.97 20.22
N THR A 359 16.68 -9.74 20.70
CA THR A 359 16.95 -9.38 22.10
C THR A 359 16.04 -10.10 23.08
N GLN A 360 14.75 -10.27 22.75
CA GLN A 360 13.82 -11.04 23.58
C GLN A 360 14.19 -12.54 23.65
N ASN A 361 14.56 -13.15 22.52
CA ASN A 361 14.99 -14.55 22.48
C ASN A 361 16.26 -14.80 23.30
N ILE A 362 17.24 -13.87 23.25
CA ILE A 362 18.44 -13.93 24.06
C ILE A 362 18.10 -13.80 25.57
N SER A 363 17.18 -12.91 25.91
CA SER A 363 16.74 -12.73 27.29
C SER A 363 16.01 -13.95 27.86
N LYS A 364 15.13 -14.58 27.08
CA LYS A 364 14.46 -15.83 27.47
C LYS A 364 15.46 -16.96 27.69
N LYS A 365 16.43 -17.12 26.78
CA LYS A 365 17.47 -18.16 26.89
C LYS A 365 18.40 -17.97 28.11
N LYS A 366 18.62 -16.70 28.52
CA LYS A 366 19.37 -16.39 29.75
C LYS A 366 18.58 -16.63 31.04
N ALA A 367 17.24 -16.61 30.99
CA ALA A 367 16.38 -16.87 32.15
C ALA A 367 16.10 -18.37 32.35
N GLU A 368 16.41 -19.22 31.36
CA GLU A 368 16.30 -20.68 31.40
C GLU A 368 17.60 -21.38 31.85
N ILE A 369 18.71 -20.63 31.94
CA ILE A 369 20.02 -21.07 32.46
C ILE A 369 20.20 -20.56 33.90
#